data_cc5938920f24c70400a2959f823e4396
#
_entry.id   cc5938920f24c70400a2959f823e4396
#
_cell.length_a   1.000
_cell.length_b   1.000
_cell.length_c   1.000
_cell.angle_alpha   90.00
_cell.angle_beta   90.00
_cell.angle_gamma   90.00
#
_symmetry.space_group_name_H-M   'P 1'
#
loop_
_entity.id
_entity.type
_entity.pdbx_description
1 polymer ?
#
loop_
_entity_poly.entity_id
_entity_poly.type
_entity_poly.pdbx_seq_one_letter_code
_entity_poly.pdbx_strand_id
1 'polypeptide(L)'
;TCIQLKINLTILNQVLPLNKTLFLKMTLDKINPTKTKSWKKLKSLKSTVDLKALFKNDNDRLKKYSISIDKLYVDYSKNLIDDEIFNLLINLSKECKLRDAIDKQFNGEKINETEDRAVLHTALRSFDKKSPFFEVLQKDRKKIKDFSDGIIDGTFSSSTGKKFTDIVNIGIG
;
A
#
# COMPACT_ATOMS: atom_id res chain seq x y z
N THR A 1 11.13 24.52 20.94
CA THR A 1 10.75 23.29 21.67
C THR A 1 10.07 22.39 20.66
N CYS A 2 10.78 21.34 20.20
CA CYS A 2 10.22 20.34 19.29
C CYS A 2 9.15 19.53 20.02
N ILE A 3 7.92 19.60 19.57
CA ILE A 3 6.88 18.67 19.98
C ILE A 3 7.03 17.42 19.11
N GLN A 4 7.59 16.36 19.68
CA GLN A 4 7.67 15.05 19.06
C GLN A 4 6.29 14.40 19.11
N LEU A 5 5.54 14.46 18.01
CA LEU A 5 4.32 13.67 17.84
C LEU A 5 4.70 12.18 17.69
N LYS A 6 4.92 11.49 18.82
CA LYS A 6 4.84 10.04 18.86
C LYS A 6 3.37 9.67 18.70
N ILE A 7 2.95 9.35 17.49
CA ILE A 7 1.70 8.62 17.30
C ILE A 7 1.92 7.25 17.95
N ASN A 8 1.41 7.13 19.16
CA ASN A 8 1.61 5.96 19.99
C ASN A 8 0.78 4.81 19.38
N LEU A 9 1.46 3.92 18.66
CA LEU A 9 0.87 2.71 18.06
C LEU A 9 0.19 1.80 19.09
N THR A 10 0.42 2.03 20.37
CA THR A 10 -0.21 1.31 21.49
C THR A 10 -1.74 1.51 21.53
N ILE A 11 -2.26 2.62 20.97
CA ILE A 11 -3.70 2.91 20.95
C ILE A 11 -4.44 1.99 19.97
N LEU A 12 -3.81 1.58 18.87
CA LEU A 12 -4.42 0.63 17.92
C LEU A 12 -4.62 -0.77 18.51
N ASN A 13 -3.81 -1.15 19.50
CA ASN A 13 -3.92 -2.46 20.15
C ASN A 13 -4.97 -2.52 21.28
N GLN A 14 -5.46 -1.37 21.76
CA GLN A 14 -6.43 -1.31 22.88
C GLN A 14 -7.89 -1.28 22.40
N VAL A 15 -8.17 -1.11 21.11
CA VAL A 15 -9.54 -0.78 20.64
C VAL A 15 -10.34 -1.99 20.14
N LEU A 16 -9.76 -3.18 20.07
CA LEU A 16 -10.48 -4.37 19.62
C LEU A 16 -10.50 -5.49 20.66
N PRO A 17 -11.55 -5.60 21.49
CA PRO A 17 -11.92 -6.88 22.06
C PRO A 17 -12.63 -7.68 20.95
N LEU A 18 -11.89 -8.16 19.96
CA LEU A 18 -12.41 -9.15 19.03
C LEU A 18 -12.52 -10.49 19.76
N ASN A 19 -13.73 -11.04 19.76
CA ASN A 19 -14.05 -12.35 20.28
C ASN A 19 -12.96 -13.37 19.95
N LYS A 20 -12.31 -13.89 20.99
CA LYS A 20 -11.13 -14.77 20.94
C LYS A 20 -11.37 -16.16 20.33
N THR A 21 -12.53 -16.45 19.74
CA THR A 21 -12.92 -17.84 19.50
C THR A 21 -12.81 -18.33 18.07
N LEU A 22 -12.37 -17.54 17.08
CA LEU A 22 -12.18 -18.08 15.70
C LEU A 22 -11.13 -17.35 14.86
N PHE A 23 -10.03 -16.90 15.43
CA PHE A 23 -8.89 -16.49 14.61
C PHE A 23 -7.90 -17.65 14.45
N LEU A 24 -8.19 -18.55 13.52
CA LEU A 24 -7.13 -19.26 12.80
C LEU A 24 -6.11 -18.20 12.38
N LYS A 25 -4.85 -18.40 12.75
CA LYS A 25 -3.72 -17.54 12.40
C LYS A 25 -3.61 -17.52 10.86
N MET A 26 -4.40 -16.66 10.21
CA MET A 26 -4.46 -16.55 8.77
C MET A 26 -3.26 -15.69 8.32
N THR A 27 -2.12 -16.33 8.24
CA THR A 27 -0.90 -15.76 7.67
C THR A 27 -0.92 -15.91 6.16
N LEU A 28 -0.12 -15.10 5.47
CA LEU A 28 0.14 -15.29 4.06
C LEU A 28 0.81 -16.64 3.83
N ASP A 29 0.51 -17.29 2.71
CA ASP A 29 1.25 -18.49 2.32
C ASP A 29 2.73 -18.18 2.11
N LYS A 30 3.61 -18.95 2.75
CA LYS A 30 5.05 -18.78 2.64
C LYS A 30 5.58 -19.34 1.32
N ILE A 31 5.27 -18.65 0.24
CA ILE A 31 5.71 -19.02 -1.12
C ILE A 31 7.02 -18.31 -1.42
N ASN A 32 8.06 -19.10 -1.72
CA ASN A 32 9.31 -18.55 -2.24
C ASN A 32 9.17 -18.30 -3.76
N PRO A 33 9.10 -17.05 -4.24
CA PRO A 33 8.91 -16.74 -5.66
C PRO A 33 9.97 -17.39 -6.55
N THR A 34 11.21 -17.50 -6.07
CA THR A 34 12.33 -18.03 -6.84
C THR A 34 12.21 -19.54 -7.13
N LYS A 35 11.33 -20.22 -6.43
CA LYS A 35 11.06 -21.66 -6.63
C LYS A 35 9.92 -21.92 -7.61
N THR A 36 9.17 -20.90 -8.00
CA THR A 36 8.05 -21.02 -8.94
C THR A 36 8.51 -21.34 -10.36
N LYS A 37 7.61 -21.89 -11.16
CA LYS A 37 7.90 -22.22 -12.58
C LYS A 37 8.11 -20.94 -13.40
N SER A 38 7.23 -19.96 -13.19
CA SER A 38 7.29 -18.69 -13.91
C SER A 38 8.57 -17.91 -13.60
N TRP A 39 9.02 -17.87 -12.36
CA TRP A 39 10.31 -17.25 -12.00
C TRP A 39 11.49 -17.92 -12.71
N LYS A 40 11.54 -19.25 -12.69
CA LYS A 40 12.63 -20.00 -13.35
C LYS A 40 12.65 -19.73 -14.86
N LYS A 41 11.49 -19.67 -15.50
CA LYS A 41 11.37 -19.35 -16.92
C LYS A 41 11.80 -17.91 -17.20
N LEU A 42 11.31 -16.92 -16.42
CA LEU A 42 11.74 -15.52 -16.53
C LEU A 42 13.25 -15.38 -16.39
N LYS A 43 13.86 -16.08 -15.42
CA LYS A 43 15.32 -16.07 -15.24
C LYS A 43 16.09 -16.66 -16.42
N SER A 44 15.50 -17.62 -17.14
CA SER A 44 16.13 -18.22 -18.33
C SER A 44 16.01 -17.35 -19.57
N LEU A 45 15.06 -16.41 -19.61
CA LEU A 45 14.93 -15.43 -20.68
C LEU A 45 16.04 -14.40 -20.50
N LYS A 46 17.14 -14.56 -21.22
CA LYS A 46 18.18 -13.54 -21.25
C LYS A 46 17.57 -12.29 -21.85
N SER A 47 17.71 -11.16 -21.17
CA SER A 47 17.24 -9.86 -21.61
C SER A 47 18.07 -9.40 -22.83
N THR A 48 17.70 -9.88 -24.00
CA THR A 48 18.15 -9.35 -25.31
C THR A 48 17.09 -8.40 -25.88
N VAL A 49 16.18 -7.97 -25.05
CA VAL A 49 15.03 -7.16 -25.49
C VAL A 49 15.50 -5.73 -25.71
N ASP A 50 15.54 -5.32 -26.96
CA ASP A 50 15.78 -3.93 -27.36
C ASP A 50 14.43 -3.18 -27.41
N LEU A 51 14.29 -2.14 -26.60
CA LEU A 51 13.08 -1.34 -26.52
C LEU A 51 12.73 -0.68 -27.88
N LYS A 52 13.73 -0.24 -28.64
CA LYS A 52 13.50 0.36 -29.96
C LYS A 52 12.92 -0.67 -30.93
N ALA A 53 13.45 -1.90 -30.88
CA ALA A 53 12.92 -3.00 -31.69
C ALA A 53 11.49 -3.37 -31.29
N LEU A 54 11.17 -3.37 -30.00
CA LEU A 54 9.80 -3.62 -29.52
C LEU A 54 8.80 -2.61 -30.08
N PHE A 55 9.12 -1.33 -30.08
CA PHE A 55 8.25 -0.29 -30.65
C PHE A 55 8.20 -0.34 -32.19
N LYS A 56 9.30 -0.68 -32.83
CA LYS A 56 9.34 -0.83 -34.29
C LYS A 56 8.47 -1.98 -34.78
N ASN A 57 8.43 -3.07 -34.02
CA ASN A 57 7.75 -4.31 -34.41
C ASN A 57 6.29 -4.39 -33.96
N ASP A 58 5.83 -3.46 -33.09
CA ASP A 58 4.47 -3.44 -32.56
C ASP A 58 3.97 -2.00 -32.48
N ASN A 59 3.24 -1.58 -33.50
CA ASN A 59 2.67 -0.22 -33.61
C ASN A 59 1.61 0.05 -32.55
N ASP A 60 0.94 -0.99 -32.02
CA ASP A 60 -0.08 -0.88 -30.98
C ASP A 60 0.49 -1.02 -29.55
N ARG A 61 1.82 -1.08 -29.42
CA ARG A 61 2.50 -1.33 -28.16
C ARG A 61 2.05 -0.40 -27.04
N LEU A 62 1.90 0.90 -27.33
CA LEU A 62 1.44 1.87 -26.34
C LEU A 62 0.05 1.50 -25.81
N LYS A 63 -0.89 1.18 -26.70
CA LYS A 63 -2.25 0.77 -26.34
C LYS A 63 -2.28 -0.55 -25.59
N LYS A 64 -1.45 -1.50 -26.01
CA LYS A 64 -1.36 -2.85 -25.45
C LYS A 64 -0.78 -2.86 -24.02
N TYR A 65 0.21 -2.01 -23.76
CA TYR A 65 0.90 -1.89 -22.48
C TYR A 65 0.58 -0.59 -21.75
N SER A 66 -0.68 -0.22 -21.79
CA SER A 66 -1.24 0.85 -20.97
C SER A 66 -2.60 0.46 -20.43
N ILE A 67 -2.99 1.08 -19.33
CA ILE A 67 -4.29 0.86 -18.70
C ILE A 67 -4.85 2.20 -18.22
N SER A 68 -6.14 2.39 -18.42
CA SER A 68 -6.86 3.55 -17.91
C SER A 68 -7.95 3.09 -16.95
N ILE A 69 -7.93 3.63 -15.73
CA ILE A 69 -8.90 3.34 -14.68
C ILE A 69 -9.35 4.68 -14.09
N ASP A 70 -10.58 5.07 -14.38
CA ASP A 70 -11.14 6.35 -13.99
C ASP A 70 -10.20 7.52 -14.41
N LYS A 71 -9.62 8.23 -13.45
CA LYS A 71 -8.69 9.36 -13.68
C LYS A 71 -7.21 8.94 -13.70
N LEU A 72 -6.92 7.67 -13.53
CA LEU A 72 -5.57 7.13 -13.53
C LEU A 72 -5.25 6.50 -14.88
N TYR A 73 -4.19 6.98 -15.51
CA TYR A 73 -3.60 6.37 -16.70
C TYR A 73 -2.21 5.87 -16.38
N VAL A 74 -1.96 4.60 -16.64
CA VAL A 74 -0.66 3.95 -16.41
C VAL A 74 -0.11 3.45 -17.74
N ASP A 75 1.01 4.02 -18.18
CA ASP A 75 1.75 3.60 -19.35
C ASP A 75 3.00 2.82 -18.90
N TYR A 76 3.05 1.55 -19.22
CA TYR A 76 4.19 0.67 -18.97
C TYR A 76 4.79 0.11 -20.27
N SER A 77 4.47 0.73 -21.42
CA SER A 77 4.97 0.32 -22.75
C SER A 77 6.48 0.43 -22.88
N LYS A 78 7.12 1.27 -22.06
CA LYS A 78 8.58 1.46 -22.05
C LYS A 78 9.33 0.48 -21.16
N ASN A 79 8.64 -0.44 -20.49
CA ASN A 79 9.28 -1.53 -19.79
C ASN A 79 9.83 -2.57 -20.81
N LEU A 80 10.92 -3.25 -20.45
CA LEU A 80 11.53 -4.30 -21.27
C LEU A 80 10.72 -5.60 -21.17
N ILE A 81 9.48 -5.56 -21.63
CA ILE A 81 8.54 -6.68 -21.64
C ILE A 81 7.97 -6.89 -23.03
N ASP A 82 7.80 -8.14 -23.39
CA ASP A 82 6.99 -8.61 -24.51
C ASP A 82 5.81 -9.45 -23.97
N ASP A 83 5.04 -10.07 -24.84
CA ASP A 83 3.88 -10.87 -24.44
C ASP A 83 4.27 -12.10 -23.64
N GLU A 84 5.39 -12.75 -23.95
CA GLU A 84 5.86 -13.91 -23.18
C GLU A 84 6.21 -13.49 -21.75
N ILE A 85 7.02 -12.44 -21.61
CA ILE A 85 7.42 -11.92 -20.29
C ILE A 85 6.21 -11.44 -19.51
N PHE A 86 5.28 -10.70 -20.14
CA PHE A 86 4.07 -10.21 -19.48
C PHE A 86 3.23 -11.37 -18.95
N ASN A 87 2.97 -12.39 -19.76
CA ASN A 87 2.22 -13.57 -19.36
C ASN A 87 2.91 -14.34 -18.23
N LEU A 88 4.23 -14.44 -18.25
CA LEU A 88 5.00 -15.06 -17.18
C LEU A 88 4.92 -14.26 -15.87
N LEU A 89 4.92 -12.93 -15.92
CA LEU A 89 4.72 -12.08 -14.74
C LEU A 89 3.31 -12.26 -14.14
N ILE A 90 2.28 -12.33 -14.99
CA ILE A 90 0.91 -12.63 -14.54
C ILE A 90 0.82 -14.03 -13.91
N ASN A 91 1.47 -15.02 -14.51
CA ASN A 91 1.49 -16.38 -13.94
C ASN A 91 2.27 -16.42 -12.62
N LEU A 92 3.39 -15.68 -12.52
CA LEU A 92 4.13 -15.54 -11.26
C LEU A 92 3.27 -14.96 -10.15
N SER A 93 2.48 -13.93 -10.45
CA SER A 93 1.55 -13.34 -9.47
C SER A 93 0.52 -14.35 -8.97
N LYS A 94 0.01 -15.23 -9.86
CA LYS A 94 -0.91 -16.31 -9.50
C LYS A 94 -0.21 -17.38 -8.66
N GLU A 95 0.98 -17.82 -9.07
CA GLU A 95 1.77 -18.79 -8.30
C GLU A 95 2.11 -18.28 -6.90
N CYS A 96 2.34 -16.98 -6.76
CA CYS A 96 2.59 -16.31 -5.48
C CYS A 96 1.31 -15.93 -4.71
N LYS A 97 0.12 -16.29 -5.20
CA LYS A 97 -1.18 -15.99 -4.57
C LYS A 97 -1.36 -14.50 -4.26
N LEU A 98 -0.89 -13.62 -5.16
CA LEU A 98 -0.96 -12.17 -4.94
C LEU A 98 -2.38 -11.68 -4.71
N ARG A 99 -3.38 -12.26 -5.39
CA ARG A 99 -4.79 -11.88 -5.21
C ARG A 99 -5.26 -12.14 -3.78
N ASP A 100 -4.94 -13.31 -3.22
CA ASP A 100 -5.28 -13.66 -1.84
C ASP A 100 -4.63 -12.68 -0.85
N ALA A 101 -3.36 -12.31 -1.07
CA ALA A 101 -2.68 -11.32 -0.24
C ALA A 101 -3.35 -9.93 -0.30
N ILE A 102 -3.81 -9.50 -1.48
CA ILE A 102 -4.55 -8.26 -1.65
C ILE A 102 -5.88 -8.32 -0.89
N ASP A 103 -6.65 -9.40 -1.06
CA ASP A 103 -7.94 -9.55 -0.40
C ASP A 103 -7.77 -9.55 1.14
N LYS A 104 -6.77 -10.24 1.67
CA LYS A 104 -6.41 -10.22 3.09
C LYS A 104 -6.04 -8.82 3.58
N GLN A 105 -5.27 -8.05 2.79
CA GLN A 105 -4.94 -6.66 3.13
C GLN A 105 -6.20 -5.78 3.23
N PHE A 106 -7.10 -5.90 2.25
CA PHE A 106 -8.34 -5.10 2.25
C PHE A 106 -9.30 -5.50 3.37
N ASN A 107 -9.28 -6.77 3.78
CA ASN A 107 -10.07 -7.26 4.91
C ASN A 107 -9.44 -6.90 6.27
N GLY A 108 -8.25 -6.31 6.29
CA GLY A 108 -7.56 -5.93 7.53
C GLY A 108 -7.01 -7.12 8.31
N GLU A 109 -6.69 -8.20 7.61
CA GLU A 109 -6.03 -9.35 8.22
C GLU A 109 -4.58 -9.02 8.58
N LYS A 110 -4.02 -9.75 9.54
CA LYS A 110 -2.63 -9.55 10.01
C LYS A 110 -1.64 -10.14 9.01
N ILE A 111 -1.38 -9.42 7.93
CA ILE A 111 -0.44 -9.83 6.88
C ILE A 111 1.00 -9.36 7.10
N ASN A 112 1.23 -8.43 8.02
CA ASN A 112 2.57 -8.05 8.45
C ASN A 112 3.03 -9.00 9.54
N GLU A 113 3.65 -10.11 9.15
CA GLU A 113 4.07 -11.18 10.06
C GLU A 113 5.20 -10.74 11.01
N THR A 114 6.05 -9.80 10.61
CA THR A 114 7.18 -9.34 11.42
C THR A 114 6.74 -8.54 12.63
N GLU A 115 5.62 -7.85 12.53
CA GLU A 115 5.07 -7.00 13.58
C GLU A 115 3.73 -7.52 14.12
N ASP A 116 3.27 -8.66 13.64
CA ASP A 116 1.99 -9.32 13.98
C ASP A 116 0.79 -8.36 13.91
N ARG A 117 0.68 -7.60 12.82
CA ARG A 117 -0.39 -6.61 12.66
C ARG A 117 -0.94 -6.51 11.24
N ALA A 118 -2.13 -5.91 11.13
CA ALA A 118 -2.76 -5.57 9.86
C ALA A 118 -2.03 -4.40 9.17
N VAL A 119 -2.17 -4.33 7.83
CA VAL A 119 -1.69 -3.22 7.02
C VAL A 119 -2.91 -2.41 6.56
N LEU A 120 -3.20 -1.30 7.27
CA LEU A 120 -4.46 -0.57 7.14
C LEU A 120 -4.40 0.67 6.23
N HIS A 121 -3.45 0.74 5.31
CA HIS A 121 -3.34 1.87 4.37
C HIS A 121 -4.61 2.06 3.52
N THR A 122 -5.27 0.97 3.14
CA THR A 122 -6.52 0.99 2.38
C THR A 122 -7.68 1.51 3.23
N ALA A 123 -7.77 1.07 4.49
CA ALA A 123 -8.78 1.53 5.42
C ALA A 123 -8.65 3.03 5.71
N LEU A 124 -7.41 3.54 5.88
CA LEU A 124 -7.15 4.97 6.07
C LEU A 124 -7.67 5.85 4.92
N ARG A 125 -7.76 5.31 3.72
CA ARG A 125 -8.27 6.02 2.52
C ARG A 125 -9.72 5.73 2.20
N SER A 126 -10.33 4.79 2.91
CA SER A 126 -11.73 4.42 2.71
C SER A 126 -12.66 5.36 3.48
N PHE A 127 -13.80 5.68 2.88
CA PHE A 127 -14.95 6.35 3.51
C PHE A 127 -16.15 5.40 3.61
N ASP A 128 -15.94 4.11 3.41
CA ASP A 128 -16.99 3.11 3.53
C ASP A 128 -17.44 2.96 4.98
N LYS A 129 -18.68 3.38 5.25
CA LYS A 129 -19.30 3.30 6.57
C LYS A 129 -19.52 1.87 7.08
N LYS A 130 -19.47 0.88 6.18
CA LYS A 130 -19.57 -0.54 6.53
C LYS A 130 -18.23 -1.14 6.98
N SER A 131 -17.12 -0.42 6.77
CA SER A 131 -15.81 -0.88 7.21
C SER A 131 -15.76 -1.00 8.74
N PRO A 132 -15.24 -2.11 9.29
CA PRO A 132 -15.07 -2.25 10.75
C PRO A 132 -14.12 -1.22 11.35
N PHE A 133 -13.34 -0.55 10.52
CA PHE A 133 -12.40 0.49 10.93
C PHE A 133 -12.97 1.91 10.84
N PHE A 134 -14.19 2.09 10.29
CA PHE A 134 -14.73 3.40 9.94
C PHE A 134 -14.77 4.36 11.14
N GLU A 135 -15.39 3.94 12.25
CA GLU A 135 -15.59 4.81 13.42
C GLU A 135 -14.26 5.26 14.05
N VAL A 136 -13.32 4.31 14.20
CA VAL A 136 -12.00 4.62 14.77
C VAL A 136 -11.24 5.61 13.87
N LEU A 137 -11.27 5.37 12.57
CA LEU A 137 -10.58 6.23 11.60
C LEU A 137 -11.22 7.61 11.49
N GLN A 138 -12.56 7.72 11.61
CA GLN A 138 -13.22 9.02 11.63
C GLN A 138 -12.83 9.84 12.86
N LYS A 139 -12.76 9.18 14.03
CA LYS A 139 -12.29 9.84 15.26
C LYS A 139 -10.86 10.37 15.10
N ASP A 140 -9.97 9.60 14.51
CA ASP A 140 -8.58 10.02 14.32
C ASP A 140 -8.45 11.11 13.24
N ARG A 141 -9.21 11.01 12.15
CA ARG A 141 -9.29 12.09 11.14
C ARG A 141 -9.78 13.39 11.75
N LYS A 142 -10.80 13.31 12.60
CA LYS A 142 -11.31 14.49 13.31
C LYS A 142 -10.23 15.12 14.19
N LYS A 143 -9.51 14.33 14.97
CA LYS A 143 -8.40 14.84 15.80
C LYS A 143 -7.31 15.52 14.96
N ILE A 144 -6.93 14.91 13.83
CA ILE A 144 -5.94 15.50 12.91
C ILE A 144 -6.45 16.83 12.38
N LYS A 145 -7.71 16.86 11.94
CA LYS A 145 -8.34 18.08 11.43
C LYS A 145 -8.38 19.17 12.49
N ASP A 146 -8.93 18.87 13.67
CA ASP A 146 -9.08 19.84 14.76
C ASP A 146 -7.71 20.42 15.18
N PHE A 147 -6.68 19.56 15.25
CA PHE A 147 -5.31 20.00 15.55
C PHE A 147 -4.74 20.88 14.43
N SER A 148 -4.91 20.49 13.17
CA SER A 148 -4.41 21.28 12.03
C SER A 148 -5.11 22.63 11.95
N ASP A 149 -6.43 22.67 12.11
CA ASP A 149 -7.20 23.90 12.10
C ASP A 149 -6.73 24.83 13.24
N GLY A 150 -6.53 24.28 14.45
CA GLY A 150 -6.06 25.07 15.60
C GLY A 150 -4.65 25.66 15.43
N ILE A 151 -3.77 25.00 14.67
CA ILE A 151 -2.47 25.57 14.29
C ILE A 151 -2.65 26.70 13.27
N ILE A 152 -3.51 26.48 12.27
CA ILE A 152 -3.72 27.43 11.15
C ILE A 152 -4.39 28.71 11.66
N ASP A 153 -5.44 28.60 12.46
CA ASP A 153 -6.18 29.74 13.00
C ASP A 153 -5.48 30.42 14.20
N GLY A 154 -4.46 29.75 14.76
CA GLY A 154 -3.68 30.25 15.88
C GLY A 154 -4.30 30.02 17.25
N THR A 155 -5.34 29.20 17.35
CA THR A 155 -5.90 28.73 18.63
C THR A 155 -4.85 27.94 19.42
N PHE A 156 -4.01 27.19 18.71
CA PHE A 156 -2.82 26.56 19.29
C PHE A 156 -1.58 27.42 19.05
N SER A 157 -0.89 27.75 20.12
CA SER A 157 0.35 28.51 20.07
C SER A 157 1.47 27.75 20.78
N SER A 158 2.70 28.22 20.58
CA SER A 158 3.86 27.69 21.28
C SER A 158 3.81 27.98 22.79
N SER A 159 4.67 27.33 23.58
CA SER A 159 4.82 27.60 25.02
C SER A 159 5.16 29.06 25.33
N THR A 160 5.63 29.82 24.36
CA THR A 160 5.93 31.27 24.47
C THR A 160 4.77 32.15 23.98
N GLY A 161 3.60 31.59 23.62
CA GLY A 161 2.46 32.31 23.08
C GLY A 161 2.59 32.74 21.61
N LYS A 162 3.69 32.41 20.95
CA LYS A 162 3.91 32.73 19.52
C LYS A 162 3.20 31.71 18.63
N LYS A 163 2.72 32.16 17.47
CA LYS A 163 2.20 31.27 16.42
C LYS A 163 3.30 30.38 15.85
N PHE A 164 2.92 29.18 15.42
CA PHE A 164 3.82 28.30 14.67
C PHE A 164 4.00 28.86 13.25
N THR A 165 5.24 28.96 12.79
CA THR A 165 5.61 29.41 11.45
C THR A 165 6.18 28.29 10.60
N ASP A 166 6.72 27.26 11.25
CA ASP A 166 7.46 26.19 10.61
C ASP A 166 7.00 24.82 11.11
N ILE A 167 6.92 23.86 10.20
CA ILE A 167 6.63 22.46 10.49
C ILE A 167 7.83 21.63 10.05
N VAL A 168 8.43 20.91 10.98
CA VAL A 168 9.53 19.98 10.69
C VAL A 168 9.03 18.56 10.85
N ASN A 169 8.99 17.82 9.75
CA ASN A 169 8.64 16.40 9.72
C ASN A 169 9.91 15.57 9.73
N ILE A 170 10.08 14.75 10.76
CA ILE A 170 11.23 13.85 10.93
C ILE A 170 10.71 12.42 10.98
N GLY A 171 11.20 11.58 10.09
CA GLY A 171 10.84 10.18 10.02
C GLY A 171 12.00 9.31 9.55
N ILE A 172 11.86 8.01 9.77
CA ILE A 172 12.70 7.01 9.11
C ILE A 172 12.12 6.85 7.72
N GLY A 173 12.85 7.34 6.72
CA GLY A 173 12.44 7.44 5.31
C GLY A 173 12.00 6.15 4.67
#